data_8dade893f5f890cee604f58eb0e91510
#
_entry.id   8dade893f5f890cee604f58eb0e91510
#
_cell.length_a   1.000
_cell.length_b   1.000
_cell.length_c   1.000
_cell.angle_alpha   90.00
_cell.angle_beta   90.00
_cell.angle_gamma   90.00
#
_symmetry.space_group_name_H-M   'P 1'
#
loop_
_entity.id
_entity.type
_entity.pdbx_description
1 polymer ?
#
loop_
_entity_poly.entity_id
_entity_poly.type
_entity_poly.pdbx_seq_one_letter_code
_entity_poly.pdbx_strand_id
1 'polypeptide(L)'
;YIERRLGESLQALDVMFKTESTLDYKRGHGATINHPEAIDYATSIVEKYLGKQAVVHPEFPSMAAEDFSAYLSKIKGAFLWLGTGFEGNPALHNACFTIDESILEPGITMMAALAAELLQEKWLNSSLK
;
A
#
# COMPACT_ATOMS: atom_id res chain seq x y z
N TYR A 1 18.84 -2.35 9.27
CA TYR A 1 19.83 -3.17 8.58
C TYR A 1 20.57 -2.38 7.50
N ILE A 2 19.89 -1.81 6.51
CA ILE A 2 20.49 -1.11 5.36
C ILE A 2 21.39 0.04 5.80
N GLU A 3 20.93 0.93 6.67
CA GLU A 3 21.70 2.07 7.19
C GLU A 3 23.04 1.62 7.81
N ARG A 4 22.98 0.59 8.66
CA ARG A 4 24.19 0.03 9.27
C ARG A 4 25.14 -0.53 8.21
N ARG A 5 24.63 -1.30 7.24
CA ARG A 5 25.48 -1.89 6.20
C ARG A 5 26.10 -0.83 5.29
N LEU A 6 25.35 0.25 4.98
CA LEU A 6 25.91 1.39 4.24
C LEU A 6 27.05 2.05 5.02
N GLY A 7 26.88 2.28 6.31
CA GLY A 7 27.94 2.86 7.15
C GLY A 7 29.20 1.97 7.20
N GLU A 8 29.04 0.67 7.40
CA GLU A 8 30.16 -0.29 7.37
C GLU A 8 30.88 -0.32 6.01
N SER A 9 30.12 -0.24 4.91
CA SER A 9 30.69 -0.22 3.56
C SER A 9 31.49 1.06 3.31
N LEU A 10 30.97 2.20 3.72
CA LEU A 10 31.67 3.49 3.59
C LEU A 10 32.98 3.48 4.39
N GLN A 11 32.97 3.00 5.64
CA GLN A 11 34.17 2.89 6.44
C GLN A 11 35.25 2.00 5.78
N ALA A 12 34.83 0.88 5.17
CA ALA A 12 35.77 0.01 4.45
C ALA A 12 36.36 0.70 3.23
N LEU A 13 35.55 1.45 2.47
CA LEU A 13 36.02 2.24 1.32
C LEU A 13 36.96 3.37 1.76
N ASP A 14 36.66 4.05 2.84
CA ASP A 14 37.51 5.12 3.38
C ASP A 14 38.92 4.59 3.74
N VAL A 15 38.97 3.42 4.35
CA VAL A 15 40.27 2.78 4.64
C VAL A 15 41.01 2.40 3.36
N MET A 16 40.30 1.82 2.38
CA MET A 16 40.89 1.38 1.12
C MET A 16 41.44 2.54 0.29
N PHE A 17 40.66 3.64 0.18
CA PHE A 17 40.98 4.76 -0.70
C PHE A 17 41.58 5.97 0.02
N LYS A 18 41.78 5.88 1.35
CA LYS A 18 42.26 6.99 2.19
C LYS A 18 41.41 8.26 2.04
N THR A 19 40.11 8.05 2.07
CA THR A 19 39.05 9.09 2.00
C THR A 19 38.38 9.21 3.36
N GLU A 20 37.51 10.22 3.50
CA GLU A 20 36.61 10.41 4.63
C GLU A 20 35.19 10.63 4.10
N SER A 21 34.27 9.75 4.51
CA SER A 21 32.89 9.80 4.03
C SER A 21 31.91 10.13 5.16
N THR A 22 30.86 10.86 4.84
CA THR A 22 29.74 11.12 5.74
C THR A 22 28.47 10.49 5.18
N LEU A 23 27.75 9.74 6.01
CA LEU A 23 26.47 9.16 5.65
C LEU A 23 25.31 10.02 6.21
N ASP A 24 24.58 10.73 5.33
CA ASP A 24 23.29 11.32 5.68
C ASP A 24 22.17 10.36 5.24
N TYR A 25 21.71 9.53 6.18
CA TYR A 25 20.66 8.54 5.92
C TYR A 25 19.31 9.03 6.41
N LYS A 26 18.44 9.45 5.47
CA LYS A 26 17.07 9.88 5.78
C LYS A 26 16.13 8.67 5.75
N ARG A 27 15.57 8.33 6.90
CA ARG A 27 14.55 7.29 7.01
C ARG A 27 13.22 7.84 6.48
N GLY A 28 12.68 7.15 5.47
CA GLY A 28 11.35 7.42 4.94
C GLY A 28 10.25 6.65 5.69
N HIS A 29 9.19 6.33 5.00
CA HIS A 29 8.06 5.55 5.51
C HIS A 29 8.41 4.07 5.61
N GLY A 30 7.75 3.37 6.54
CA GLY A 30 7.82 1.92 6.62
C GLY A 30 7.06 1.22 5.47
N ALA A 31 7.14 -0.10 5.42
CA ALA A 31 6.32 -0.87 4.50
C ALA A 31 4.82 -0.69 4.82
N THR A 32 3.99 -0.62 3.78
CA THR A 32 2.53 -0.64 3.91
C THR A 32 2.08 -2.07 4.13
N ILE A 33 1.74 -2.40 5.38
CA ILE A 33 1.33 -3.74 5.78
C ILE A 33 -0.11 -3.68 6.26
N ASN A 34 -1.00 -4.29 5.51
CA ASN A 34 -2.42 -4.38 5.86
C ASN A 34 -2.63 -5.23 7.12
N HIS A 35 -3.56 -4.82 7.95
CA HIS A 35 -4.01 -5.65 9.06
C HIS A 35 -4.86 -6.80 8.53
N PRO A 36 -4.59 -8.06 8.90
CA PRO A 36 -5.32 -9.22 8.37
C PRO A 36 -6.83 -9.08 8.50
N GLU A 37 -7.32 -8.72 9.69
CA GLU A 37 -8.76 -8.54 9.95
C GLU A 37 -9.40 -7.49 9.05
N ALA A 38 -8.68 -6.39 8.75
CA ALA A 38 -9.20 -5.31 7.93
C ALA A 38 -9.23 -5.70 6.45
N ILE A 39 -8.24 -6.45 5.97
CA ILE A 39 -8.23 -6.92 4.58
C ILE A 39 -9.28 -8.01 4.37
N ASP A 40 -9.45 -8.94 5.32
CA ASP A 40 -10.49 -9.97 5.24
C ASP A 40 -11.88 -9.35 5.21
N TYR A 41 -12.13 -8.36 6.07
CA TYR A 41 -13.39 -7.63 6.09
C TYR A 41 -13.64 -6.86 4.78
N ALA A 42 -12.66 -6.09 4.32
CA ALA A 42 -12.77 -5.34 3.07
C ALA A 42 -13.02 -6.28 1.87
N THR A 43 -12.31 -7.40 1.81
CA THR A 43 -12.49 -8.43 0.79
C THR A 43 -13.93 -8.96 0.79
N SER A 44 -14.47 -9.30 1.95
CA SER A 44 -15.85 -9.80 2.07
C SER A 44 -16.90 -8.81 1.54
N ILE A 45 -16.69 -7.51 1.77
CA ILE A 45 -17.56 -6.46 1.27
C ILE A 45 -17.43 -6.29 -0.24
N VAL A 46 -16.20 -6.26 -0.76
CA VAL A 46 -15.97 -6.19 -2.21
C VAL A 46 -16.62 -7.38 -2.92
N GLU A 47 -16.45 -8.59 -2.40
CA GLU A 47 -17.10 -9.79 -2.94
C GLU A 47 -18.63 -9.72 -2.90
N LYS A 48 -19.19 -9.17 -1.82
CA LYS A 48 -20.64 -9.00 -1.65
C LYS A 48 -21.26 -8.05 -2.70
N TYR A 49 -20.62 -6.96 -3.00
CA TYR A 49 -21.16 -5.89 -3.83
C TYR A 49 -20.70 -5.95 -5.29
N LEU A 50 -19.49 -6.43 -5.55
CA LEU A 50 -18.88 -6.47 -6.88
C LEU A 50 -18.62 -7.89 -7.40
N GLY A 51 -18.84 -8.90 -6.55
CA GLY A 51 -18.58 -10.31 -6.88
C GLY A 51 -17.12 -10.73 -6.63
N LYS A 52 -16.92 -12.05 -6.47
CA LYS A 52 -15.61 -12.63 -6.16
C LYS A 52 -14.54 -12.34 -7.21
N GLN A 53 -14.94 -12.21 -8.47
CA GLN A 53 -14.04 -11.90 -9.58
C GLN A 53 -13.43 -10.49 -9.49
N ALA A 54 -14.01 -9.60 -8.69
CA ALA A 54 -13.48 -8.25 -8.46
C ALA A 54 -12.26 -8.22 -7.52
N VAL A 55 -12.03 -9.32 -6.77
CA VAL A 55 -10.90 -9.42 -5.86
C VAL A 55 -9.75 -10.16 -6.52
N VAL A 56 -8.59 -9.51 -6.57
CA VAL A 56 -7.35 -10.08 -7.08
C VAL A 56 -6.29 -10.03 -6.00
N HIS A 57 -5.69 -11.17 -5.70
CA HIS A 57 -4.55 -11.25 -4.80
C HIS A 57 -3.27 -11.28 -5.63
N PRO A 58 -2.42 -10.24 -5.55
CA PRO A 58 -1.17 -10.24 -6.30
C PRO A 58 -0.23 -11.34 -5.76
N GLU A 59 0.48 -12.00 -6.68
CA GLU A 59 1.46 -13.04 -6.33
C GLU A 59 2.64 -12.47 -5.53
N PHE A 60 3.01 -11.22 -5.86
CA PHE A 60 4.13 -10.52 -5.20
C PHE A 60 3.68 -9.16 -4.68
N PRO A 61 4.26 -8.70 -3.56
CA PRO A 61 3.99 -7.36 -3.05
C PRO A 61 4.50 -6.29 -4.02
N SER A 62 3.81 -5.16 -4.04
CA SER A 62 4.30 -3.98 -4.77
C SER A 62 5.59 -3.45 -4.11
N MET A 63 6.58 -3.09 -4.94
CA MET A 63 7.80 -2.43 -4.49
C MET A 63 7.67 -0.90 -4.49
N ALA A 64 6.47 -0.37 -4.76
CA ALA A 64 6.20 1.06 -4.67
C ALA A 64 6.21 1.55 -3.21
N ALA A 65 6.64 2.79 -3.01
CA ALA A 65 6.53 3.46 -1.72
C ALA A 65 5.12 4.05 -1.57
N GLU A 66 4.58 3.99 -0.34
CA GLU A 66 3.25 4.51 -0.01
C GLU A 66 3.26 5.04 1.43
N ASP A 67 2.87 6.30 1.62
CA ASP A 67 2.86 6.96 2.92
C ASP A 67 1.67 6.54 3.81
N PHE A 68 0.68 5.84 3.25
CA PHE A 68 -0.42 5.24 4.01
C PHE A 68 0.06 4.28 5.11
N SER A 69 1.29 3.77 5.00
CA SER A 69 1.97 3.01 6.05
C SER A 69 2.00 3.75 7.40
N ALA A 70 2.07 5.09 7.37
CA ALA A 70 2.05 5.91 8.58
C ALA A 70 0.70 5.80 9.34
N TYR A 71 -0.41 5.72 8.62
CA TYR A 71 -1.74 5.48 9.20
C TYR A 71 -1.82 4.06 9.76
N LEU A 72 -1.43 3.05 8.98
CA LEU A 72 -1.47 1.65 9.41
C LEU A 72 -0.61 1.35 10.64
N SER A 73 0.42 2.16 10.89
CA SER A 73 1.22 2.06 12.12
C SER A 73 0.50 2.55 13.38
N LYS A 74 -0.64 3.23 13.25
CA LYS A 74 -1.38 3.86 14.34
C LYS A 74 -2.79 3.31 14.52
N ILE A 75 -3.43 2.96 13.42
CA ILE A 75 -4.81 2.49 13.40
C ILE A 75 -4.92 1.23 12.54
N LYS A 76 -5.84 0.34 12.90
CA LYS A 76 -6.16 -0.82 12.08
C LYS A 76 -6.80 -0.37 10.77
N GLY A 77 -6.34 -0.94 9.66
CA GLY A 77 -6.85 -0.60 8.34
C GLY A 77 -6.25 -1.45 7.24
N ALA A 78 -6.67 -1.19 6.03
CA ALA A 78 -6.16 -1.81 4.82
C ALA A 78 -6.01 -0.78 3.70
N PHE A 79 -4.96 -0.93 2.93
CA PHE A 79 -4.72 -0.22 1.68
C PHE A 79 -5.05 -1.16 0.53
N LEU A 80 -5.91 -0.73 -0.36
CA LEU A 80 -6.39 -1.51 -1.49
C LEU A 80 -5.97 -0.84 -2.80
N TRP A 81 -5.56 -1.64 -3.77
CA TRP A 81 -5.32 -1.17 -5.12
C TRP A 81 -6.59 -1.31 -5.95
N LEU A 82 -6.95 -0.25 -6.67
CA LEU A 82 -7.99 -0.30 -7.70
C LEU A 82 -7.31 -0.46 -9.06
N GLY A 83 -7.53 -1.59 -9.72
CA GLY A 83 -6.97 -1.87 -11.05
C GLY A 83 -7.63 -0.99 -12.11
N THR A 84 -6.83 -0.15 -12.77
CA THR A 84 -7.31 0.80 -13.78
C THR A 84 -6.64 0.58 -15.15
N GLY A 85 -5.81 -0.47 -15.26
CA GLY A 85 -5.05 -0.76 -16.46
C GLY A 85 -5.87 -1.48 -17.52
N PHE A 86 -5.52 -1.24 -18.77
CA PHE A 86 -6.00 -1.95 -19.96
C PHE A 86 -4.85 -2.25 -20.90
N GLU A 87 -5.06 -3.10 -21.89
CA GLU A 87 -4.03 -3.46 -22.85
C GLU A 87 -3.49 -2.22 -23.59
N GLY A 88 -2.16 -2.07 -23.60
CA GLY A 88 -1.48 -0.91 -24.20
C GLY A 88 -1.44 0.34 -23.31
N ASN A 89 -2.01 0.31 -22.10
CA ASN A 89 -1.93 1.45 -21.18
C ASN A 89 -0.48 1.70 -20.73
N PRO A 90 0.04 2.92 -20.85
CA PRO A 90 1.33 3.28 -20.29
C PRO A 90 1.38 3.07 -18.76
N ALA A 91 2.56 2.75 -18.25
CA ALA A 91 2.76 2.54 -16.82
C ALA A 91 2.48 3.81 -15.99
N LEU A 92 2.25 3.61 -14.68
CA LEU A 92 2.17 4.71 -13.71
C LEU A 92 3.35 5.68 -13.86
N HIS A 93 3.10 6.97 -13.66
CA HIS A 93 4.05 8.07 -13.79
C HIS A 93 4.52 8.36 -15.24
N ASN A 94 3.95 7.69 -16.26
CA ASN A 94 4.15 8.08 -17.66
C ASN A 94 3.30 9.33 -17.98
N ALA A 95 3.83 10.27 -18.77
CA ALA A 95 3.09 11.48 -19.15
C ALA A 95 1.80 11.21 -19.95
N CYS A 96 1.72 10.04 -20.60
CA CYS A 96 0.54 9.58 -21.35
C CYS A 96 -0.30 8.57 -20.57
N PHE A 97 -0.07 8.43 -19.25
CA PHE A 97 -0.89 7.54 -18.43
C PHE A 97 -2.35 7.99 -18.45
N THR A 98 -3.24 7.03 -18.60
CA THR A 98 -4.68 7.24 -18.49
C THR A 98 -5.32 6.04 -17.77
N ILE A 99 -6.58 6.14 -17.45
CA ILE A 99 -7.33 5.07 -16.80
C ILE A 99 -8.49 4.63 -17.69
N ASP A 100 -8.95 3.39 -17.54
CA ASP A 100 -10.25 2.98 -18.02
C ASP A 100 -11.31 3.57 -17.09
N GLU A 101 -12.08 4.54 -17.57
CA GLU A 101 -13.11 5.23 -16.77
C GLU A 101 -14.23 4.30 -16.32
N SER A 102 -14.42 3.13 -16.93
CA SER A 102 -15.40 2.13 -16.50
C SER A 102 -15.16 1.65 -15.06
N ILE A 103 -13.94 1.81 -14.54
CA ILE A 103 -13.58 1.43 -13.17
C ILE A 103 -14.10 2.43 -12.11
N LEU A 104 -14.55 3.63 -12.51
CA LEU A 104 -14.99 4.66 -11.56
C LEU A 104 -16.26 4.21 -10.81
N GLU A 105 -17.23 3.61 -11.49
CA GLU A 105 -18.43 3.11 -10.84
C GLU A 105 -18.14 2.00 -9.83
N PRO A 106 -17.40 0.92 -10.15
CA PRO A 106 -16.96 -0.06 -9.17
C PRO A 106 -16.16 0.54 -8.02
N GLY A 107 -15.27 1.49 -8.29
CA GLY A 107 -14.47 2.17 -7.26
C GLY A 107 -15.33 2.97 -6.27
N ILE A 108 -16.29 3.73 -6.77
CA ILE A 108 -17.27 4.47 -5.95
C ILE A 108 -18.13 3.49 -5.14
N THR A 109 -18.63 2.44 -5.77
CA THR A 109 -19.44 1.41 -5.12
C THR A 109 -18.66 0.75 -3.98
N MET A 110 -17.41 0.37 -4.19
CA MET A 110 -16.54 -0.21 -3.17
C MET A 110 -16.37 0.74 -1.98
N MET A 111 -16.01 1.99 -2.21
CA MET A 111 -15.78 2.95 -1.13
C MET A 111 -17.06 3.25 -0.34
N ALA A 112 -18.19 3.42 -1.03
CA ALA A 112 -19.48 3.66 -0.40
C ALA A 112 -19.95 2.43 0.42
N ALA A 113 -19.79 1.23 -0.12
CA ALA A 113 -20.15 -0.01 0.56
C ALA A 113 -19.29 -0.22 1.80
N LEU A 114 -17.97 -0.05 1.71
CA LEU A 114 -17.06 -0.13 2.85
C LEU A 114 -17.46 0.84 3.96
N ALA A 115 -17.74 2.09 3.61
CA ALA A 115 -18.17 3.10 4.59
C ALA A 115 -19.52 2.73 5.25
N ALA A 116 -20.51 2.32 4.45
CA ALA A 116 -21.85 1.97 4.94
C ALA A 116 -21.82 0.75 5.87
N GLU A 117 -21.10 -0.30 5.48
CA GLU A 117 -21.00 -1.54 6.27
C GLU A 117 -20.22 -1.30 7.56
N LEU A 118 -19.12 -0.55 7.52
CA LEU A 118 -18.36 -0.17 8.73
C LEU A 118 -19.20 0.64 9.73
N LEU A 119 -20.09 1.50 9.25
CA LEU A 119 -20.99 2.28 10.10
C LEU A 119 -22.14 1.43 10.71
N GLN A 120 -22.56 0.38 10.01
CA GLN A 120 -23.65 -0.48 10.47
C GLN A 120 -23.17 -1.56 11.45
N GLU A 121 -21.92 -2.00 11.32
CA GLU A 121 -21.40 -3.06 12.16
C GLU A 121 -20.80 -2.57 13.48
N LYS A 122 -20.95 -3.43 14.51
CA LYS A 122 -20.30 -3.32 15.82
C LYS A 122 -18.75 -3.37 15.74
N TRP A 123 -18.17 -3.33 14.56
CA TRP A 123 -16.72 -3.39 14.39
C TRP A 123 -16.03 -2.20 15.06
N LEU A 124 -16.63 -1.02 15.00
CA LEU A 124 -16.19 0.16 15.77
C LEU A 124 -16.20 -0.08 17.28
N ASN A 125 -17.08 -0.94 17.79
CA ASN A 125 -17.21 -1.22 19.22
C ASN A 125 -16.25 -2.30 19.73
N SER A 126 -15.67 -3.11 18.86
CA SER A 126 -14.68 -4.14 19.22
C SER A 126 -13.23 -3.65 19.15
N SER A 127 -12.99 -2.58 18.40
CA SER A 127 -11.66 -2.02 18.15
C SER A 127 -11.29 -0.87 19.09
N LEU A 128 -12.24 -0.40 19.92
CA LEU A 128 -12.06 0.64 20.93
C LEU A 128 -11.87 0.08 22.36
N LYS A 129 -11.78 -1.22 22.51
CA LYS A 129 -11.38 -1.91 23.74
C LYS A 129 -10.00 -2.52 23.57
#